data_4b58fd715e27283eb6e335e71498313f
#
_entry.id   4b58fd715e27283eb6e335e71498313f
#
_cell.length_a   1.000
_cell.length_b   1.000
_cell.length_c   1.000
_cell.angle_alpha   90.00
_cell.angle_beta   90.00
_cell.angle_gamma   90.00
#
_symmetry.space_group_name_H-M   'P 1'
#
loop_
_entity.id
_entity.type
_entity.pdbx_description
1 polymer ?
#
loop_
_entity_poly.entity_id
_entity_poly.type
_entity_poly.pdbx_seq_one_letter_code
_entity_poly.pdbx_strand_id
1 'polypeptide(L)'
;MKVKNTIKVIIKSPGEKVGHTANIKNSLYILQYTVGGPIEPIDMGNGNFILCNEEARIRGMDYNFTYCYPYEVSNGSIITMQVPLFGPVIICGVDGEDFTDAKIGLSEWSDLLHEWKN
;
A
#
# COMPACT_ATOMS: atom_id res chain seq x y z
N MET A 1 15.34 17.53 8.82
CA MET A 1 13.90 17.31 9.08
C MET A 1 13.72 16.11 9.99
N LYS A 2 12.77 16.22 10.87
CA LYS A 2 12.55 15.19 11.89
C LYS A 2 11.60 14.11 11.37
N VAL A 3 12.01 12.84 11.47
CA VAL A 3 11.15 11.71 11.13
C VAL A 3 10.05 11.60 12.19
N LYS A 4 8.81 11.39 11.75
CA LYS A 4 7.70 11.22 12.70
C LYS A 4 7.83 9.86 13.39
N ASN A 5 7.70 9.85 14.72
CA ASN A 5 7.78 8.61 15.50
C ASN A 5 6.53 7.73 15.31
N THR A 6 5.38 8.37 15.13
CA THR A 6 4.10 7.68 14.93
C THR A 6 3.47 8.23 13.68
N ILE A 7 2.96 7.36 12.83
CA ILE A 7 2.30 7.77 11.58
C ILE A 7 0.89 7.22 11.53
N LYS A 8 0.00 8.00 10.92
CA LYS A 8 -1.38 7.60 10.68
C LYS A 8 -1.45 6.95 9.31
N VAL A 9 -1.84 5.71 9.26
CA VAL A 9 -1.84 4.90 8.04
C VAL A 9 -3.20 4.25 7.83
N ILE A 10 -3.38 3.66 6.66
CA ILE A 10 -4.49 2.75 6.40
C ILE A 10 -3.90 1.35 6.34
N ILE A 11 -4.49 0.41 7.08
CA ILE A 11 -4.11 -0.99 7.02
C ILE A 11 -5.27 -1.73 6.38
N LYS A 12 -4.96 -2.55 5.37
CA LYS A 12 -5.97 -3.41 4.78
C LYS A 12 -5.49 -4.84 4.82
N SER A 13 -6.23 -5.67 5.53
CA SER A 13 -5.98 -7.11 5.59
C SER A 13 -6.85 -7.85 4.60
N PRO A 14 -6.43 -9.04 4.15
CA PRO A 14 -7.29 -9.89 3.33
C PRO A 14 -8.63 -10.11 4.05
N GLY A 15 -9.71 -10.00 3.29
CA GLY A 15 -11.06 -10.16 3.86
C GLY A 15 -11.70 -8.86 4.32
N GLU A 16 -10.92 -7.82 4.60
CA GLU A 16 -11.51 -6.50 4.86
C GLU A 16 -11.96 -5.88 3.56
N LYS A 17 -13.14 -5.26 3.57
CA LYS A 17 -13.67 -4.62 2.35
C LYS A 17 -12.86 -3.41 1.94
N VAL A 18 -12.49 -2.57 2.91
CA VAL A 18 -11.76 -1.31 2.67
C VAL A 18 -10.47 -1.25 3.48
N GLY A 19 -10.51 -1.69 4.72
CA GLY A 19 -9.44 -1.51 5.67
C GLY A 19 -9.83 -0.50 6.74
N HIS A 20 -8.85 -0.05 7.50
CA HIS A 20 -9.08 0.84 8.63
C HIS A 20 -7.87 1.74 8.85
N THR A 21 -8.12 2.90 9.45
CA THR A 21 -7.02 3.79 9.83
C THR A 21 -6.40 3.32 11.15
N ALA A 22 -5.10 3.53 11.28
CA ALA A 22 -4.38 3.17 12.49
C ALA A 22 -3.21 4.13 12.68
N ASN A 23 -2.85 4.35 13.95
CA ASN A 23 -1.63 5.06 14.28
C ASN A 23 -0.61 4.01 14.70
N ILE A 24 0.49 3.94 13.98
CA ILE A 24 1.51 2.93 14.25
C ILE A 24 2.87 3.58 14.42
N LYS A 25 3.74 2.91 15.15
CA LYS A 25 5.11 3.40 15.31
C LYS A 25 5.83 3.32 13.98
N ASN A 26 6.49 4.42 13.61
CA ASN A 26 7.24 4.50 12.34
C ASN A 26 8.62 3.87 12.52
N SER A 27 8.68 2.55 12.61
CA SER A 27 9.91 1.80 12.71
C SER A 27 9.84 0.61 11.75
N LEU A 28 10.98 0.23 11.21
CA LEU A 28 11.05 -0.91 10.29
C LEU A 28 10.49 -2.18 10.93
N TYR A 29 10.77 -2.38 12.21
CA TYR A 29 10.29 -3.56 12.92
C TYR A 29 8.76 -3.63 12.94
N ILE A 30 8.09 -2.51 13.27
CA ILE A 30 6.63 -2.48 13.35
C ILE A 30 6.00 -2.60 11.96
N LEU A 31 6.59 -1.95 10.97
CA LEU A 31 6.10 -2.05 9.59
C LEU A 31 6.19 -3.50 9.10
N GLN A 32 7.33 -4.15 9.31
CA GLN A 32 7.51 -5.55 8.92
C GLN A 32 6.59 -6.49 9.70
N TYR A 33 6.43 -6.24 10.98
CA TYR A 33 5.52 -7.03 11.82
C TYR A 33 4.08 -6.94 11.28
N THR A 34 3.66 -5.74 10.91
CA THR A 34 2.30 -5.49 10.43
C THR A 34 2.01 -6.23 9.13
N VAL A 35 2.96 -6.26 8.19
CA VAL A 35 2.76 -6.96 6.92
C VAL A 35 3.21 -8.42 6.97
N GLY A 36 3.87 -8.82 8.05
CA GLY A 36 4.27 -10.21 8.27
C GLY A 36 5.59 -10.63 7.66
N GLY A 37 6.44 -9.69 7.24
CA GLY A 37 7.74 -10.01 6.64
C GLY A 37 8.42 -8.81 6.02
N PRO A 38 9.43 -9.04 5.19
CA PRO A 38 10.16 -7.95 4.52
C PRO A 38 9.21 -7.06 3.72
N ILE A 39 9.47 -5.76 3.74
CA ILE A 39 8.60 -4.77 3.08
C ILE A 39 9.04 -4.55 1.65
N GLU A 40 8.07 -4.55 0.74
CA GLU A 40 8.23 -4.03 -0.62
C GLU A 40 7.35 -2.79 -0.75
N PRO A 41 7.94 -1.59 -0.94
CA PRO A 41 7.15 -0.39 -1.14
C PRO A 41 6.76 -0.25 -2.61
N ILE A 42 5.49 0.08 -2.86
CA ILE A 42 4.97 0.33 -4.20
C ILE A 42 4.52 1.78 -4.25
N ASP A 43 5.14 2.56 -5.13
CA ASP A 43 4.81 3.98 -5.31
C ASP A 43 3.50 4.10 -6.08
N MET A 44 2.52 4.74 -5.47
CA MET A 44 1.21 4.96 -6.10
C MET A 44 1.19 6.19 -7.01
N GLY A 45 2.25 6.98 -7.02
CA GLY A 45 2.36 8.16 -7.87
C GLY A 45 1.65 9.41 -7.34
N ASN A 46 1.07 9.34 -6.15
CA ASN A 46 0.31 10.45 -5.56
C ASN A 46 0.85 10.88 -4.19
N GLY A 47 2.10 10.53 -3.90
CA GLY A 47 2.72 10.82 -2.61
C GLY A 47 2.44 9.74 -1.57
N ASN A 48 1.74 8.68 -1.94
CA ASN A 48 1.48 7.54 -1.07
C ASN A 48 2.16 6.30 -1.59
N PHE A 49 2.48 5.39 -0.67
CA PHE A 49 3.04 4.09 -0.98
C PHE A 49 2.16 3.00 -0.40
N ILE A 50 2.11 1.87 -1.11
CA ILE A 50 1.58 0.64 -0.55
C ILE A 50 2.78 -0.16 -0.07
N LEU A 51 2.82 -0.48 1.23
CA LEU A 51 3.86 -1.33 1.80
C LEU A 51 3.29 -2.72 1.91
N CYS A 52 3.87 -3.67 1.19
CA CYS A 52 3.41 -5.05 1.22
C CYS A 52 4.54 -5.99 1.62
N ASN A 53 4.19 -7.22 1.93
CA ASN A 53 5.17 -8.25 2.25
C ASN A 53 5.78 -8.78 0.94
N GLU A 54 7.08 -8.57 0.78
CA GLU A 54 7.81 -9.00 -0.41
C GLU A 54 7.65 -10.50 -0.68
N GLU A 55 7.48 -11.31 0.36
CA GLU A 55 7.40 -12.76 0.25
C GLU A 55 5.98 -13.32 0.36
N ALA A 56 4.97 -12.45 0.42
CA ALA A 56 3.60 -12.88 0.74
C ALA A 56 3.08 -13.97 -0.19
N ARG A 57 3.32 -13.81 -1.49
CA ARG A 57 2.81 -14.73 -2.50
C ARG A 57 3.45 -16.12 -2.37
N ILE A 58 4.77 -16.17 -2.25
CA ILE A 58 5.47 -17.45 -2.14
C ILE A 58 5.23 -18.12 -0.80
N ARG A 59 4.84 -17.36 0.23
CA ARG A 59 4.50 -17.91 1.54
C ARG A 59 3.05 -18.34 1.64
N GLY A 60 2.29 -18.20 0.56
CA GLY A 60 0.90 -18.65 0.53
C GLY A 60 -0.07 -17.78 1.32
N MET A 61 0.25 -16.51 1.54
CA MET A 61 -0.68 -15.60 2.22
C MET A 61 -1.91 -15.33 1.36
N ASP A 62 -3.04 -15.03 2.01
CA ASP A 62 -4.31 -14.83 1.32
C ASP A 62 -4.27 -13.62 0.40
N TYR A 63 -4.98 -13.72 -0.72
CA TYR A 63 -5.16 -12.61 -1.65
C TYR A 63 -5.86 -11.45 -0.95
N ASN A 64 -5.39 -10.23 -1.20
CA ASN A 64 -5.95 -9.02 -0.62
C ASN A 64 -6.75 -8.23 -1.66
N PHE A 65 -6.06 -7.61 -2.60
CA PHE A 65 -6.67 -6.86 -3.70
C PHE A 65 -5.65 -6.72 -4.84
N THR A 66 -6.10 -6.18 -5.97
CA THR A 66 -5.22 -5.93 -7.11
C THR A 66 -5.04 -4.44 -7.28
N TYR A 67 -3.78 -3.98 -7.21
CA TYR A 67 -3.42 -2.60 -7.50
C TYR A 67 -3.34 -2.42 -9.01
N CYS A 68 -4.02 -1.40 -9.53
CA CYS A 68 -4.03 -1.10 -10.96
C CYS A 68 -3.46 0.28 -11.22
N TYR A 69 -2.65 0.41 -12.26
CA TYR A 69 -2.10 1.69 -12.65
C TYR A 69 -1.91 1.76 -14.16
N PRO A 70 -1.99 2.98 -14.75
CA PRO A 70 -1.75 3.14 -16.17
C PRO A 70 -0.26 3.02 -16.49
N TYR A 71 0.05 2.45 -17.63
CA TYR A 71 1.43 2.30 -18.07
C TYR A 71 1.50 2.60 -19.59
N GLU A 72 2.40 3.49 -19.97
CA GLU A 72 2.60 3.82 -21.38
C GLU A 72 3.60 2.86 -21.99
N VAL A 73 3.17 2.16 -23.04
CA VAL A 73 4.04 1.25 -23.78
C VAL A 73 4.75 2.00 -24.90
N SER A 74 5.74 1.34 -25.53
CA SER A 74 6.66 1.97 -26.48
C SER A 74 5.99 2.64 -27.68
N ASN A 75 4.79 2.22 -28.06
CA ASN A 75 4.07 2.84 -29.18
C ASN A 75 3.18 4.02 -28.78
N GLY A 76 3.26 4.45 -27.51
CA GLY A 76 2.46 5.55 -26.98
C GLY A 76 1.08 5.14 -26.46
N SER A 77 0.68 3.88 -26.61
CA SER A 77 -0.60 3.40 -26.08
C SER A 77 -0.51 3.27 -24.56
N ILE A 78 -1.64 3.48 -23.89
CA ILE A 78 -1.74 3.31 -22.44
C ILE A 78 -2.45 1.99 -22.15
N ILE A 79 -1.81 1.17 -21.32
CA ILE A 79 -2.42 -0.07 -20.84
C ILE A 79 -2.58 0.02 -19.33
N THR A 80 -3.45 -0.81 -18.77
CA THR A 80 -3.60 -0.92 -17.32
C THR A 80 -2.78 -2.10 -16.83
N MET A 81 -1.82 -1.79 -15.95
CA MET A 81 -1.05 -2.82 -15.27
C MET A 81 -1.81 -3.26 -14.03
N GLN A 82 -1.78 -4.55 -13.74
CA GLN A 82 -2.47 -5.14 -12.61
C GLN A 82 -1.47 -5.91 -11.75
N VAL A 83 -1.41 -5.56 -10.47
CA VAL A 83 -0.49 -6.18 -9.52
C VAL A 83 -1.32 -6.79 -8.39
N PRO A 84 -1.51 -8.11 -8.37
CA PRO A 84 -2.23 -8.73 -7.27
C PRO A 84 -1.37 -8.71 -6.01
N LEU A 85 -1.97 -8.31 -4.90
CA LEU A 85 -1.30 -8.20 -3.60
C LEU A 85 -1.87 -9.22 -2.63
N PHE A 86 -0.99 -9.78 -1.81
CA PHE A 86 -1.32 -10.86 -0.87
C PHE A 86 -0.87 -10.45 0.54
N GLY A 87 -1.60 -10.91 1.54
CA GLY A 87 -1.31 -10.55 2.93
C GLY A 87 -1.72 -9.13 3.28
N PRO A 88 -1.55 -8.73 4.54
CA PRO A 88 -1.86 -7.37 4.98
C PRO A 88 -0.96 -6.34 4.32
N VAL A 89 -1.50 -5.16 4.01
CA VAL A 89 -0.73 -4.04 3.45
C VAL A 89 -0.96 -2.78 4.27
N ILE A 90 -0.01 -1.85 4.16
CA ILE A 90 -0.07 -0.54 4.80
C ILE A 90 -0.05 0.52 3.70
N ILE A 91 -0.96 1.49 3.79
CA ILE A 91 -0.96 2.67 2.93
C ILE A 91 -0.42 3.83 3.76
N CYS A 92 0.69 4.41 3.34
CA CYS A 92 1.30 5.54 4.04
C CYS A 92 1.76 6.58 3.04
N GLY A 93 2.10 7.77 3.54
CA GLY A 93 2.68 8.81 2.72
C GLY A 93 4.20 8.71 2.72
N VAL A 94 4.81 9.48 1.82
CA VAL A 94 6.27 9.59 1.75
C VAL A 94 6.63 11.06 1.70
N ASP A 95 7.64 11.44 2.49
CA ASP A 95 8.16 12.80 2.56
C ASP A 95 9.68 12.69 2.44
N GLY A 96 10.20 12.98 1.24
CA GLY A 96 11.59 12.68 0.93
C GLY A 96 11.83 11.19 0.92
N GLU A 97 12.70 10.72 1.81
CA GLU A 97 13.02 9.29 1.94
C GLU A 97 12.28 8.64 3.11
N ASP A 98 11.47 9.41 3.84
CA ASP A 98 10.83 8.95 5.07
C ASP A 98 9.36 8.63 4.85
N PHE A 99 8.88 7.58 5.50
CA PHE A 99 7.45 7.30 5.56
C PHE A 99 6.80 8.29 6.52
N THR A 100 5.60 8.70 6.19
CA THR A 100 4.84 9.65 6.98
C THR A 100 3.35 9.27 6.92
N ASP A 101 2.48 10.14 7.46
CA ASP A 101 1.04 9.90 7.45
C ASP A 101 0.55 9.67 6.03
N ALA A 102 -0.44 8.80 5.88
CA ALA A 102 -1.11 8.63 4.60
C ALA A 102 -1.66 9.98 4.14
N LYS A 103 -1.47 10.28 2.85
CA LYS A 103 -1.91 11.54 2.24
C LYS A 103 -3.26 11.40 1.56
N ILE A 104 -3.95 10.30 1.82
CA ILE A 104 -5.34 10.09 1.40
C ILE A 104 -6.13 9.63 2.62
N GLY A 105 -7.42 9.93 2.61
CA GLY A 105 -8.34 9.45 3.64
C GLY A 105 -8.92 8.11 3.27
N LEU A 106 -9.64 7.52 4.23
CA LEU A 106 -10.24 6.20 4.04
C LEU A 106 -11.28 6.21 2.91
N SER A 107 -12.02 7.31 2.75
CA SER A 107 -13.02 7.44 1.69
C SER A 107 -12.38 7.42 0.31
N GLU A 108 -11.30 8.20 0.11
CA GLU A 108 -10.56 8.21 -1.16
C GLU A 108 -9.96 6.84 -1.45
N TRP A 109 -9.42 6.20 -0.43
CA TRP A 109 -8.86 4.85 -0.56
C TRP A 109 -9.93 3.85 -0.98
N SER A 110 -11.12 3.95 -0.38
CA SER A 110 -12.26 3.10 -0.74
C SER A 110 -12.64 3.28 -2.21
N ASP A 111 -12.64 4.52 -2.69
CA ASP A 111 -12.95 4.82 -4.09
C ASP A 111 -11.94 4.19 -5.05
N LEU A 112 -10.65 4.24 -4.69
CA LEU A 112 -9.60 3.60 -5.50
C LEU A 112 -9.79 2.09 -5.56
N LEU A 113 -10.07 1.46 -4.43
CA LEU A 113 -10.30 0.02 -4.38
C LEU A 113 -11.49 -0.36 -5.27
N HIS A 114 -12.55 0.43 -5.24
CA HIS A 114 -13.72 0.19 -6.06
C HIS A 114 -13.39 0.31 -7.55
N GLU A 115 -12.62 1.33 -7.90
CA GLU A 115 -12.17 1.55 -9.27
C GLU A 115 -11.33 0.39 -9.79
N TRP A 116 -10.45 -0.15 -8.97
CA TRP A 116 -9.55 -1.25 -9.37
C TRP A 116 -10.25 -2.59 -9.52
N LYS A 117 -11.46 -2.75 -9.05
CA LYS A 117 -12.23 -3.99 -9.21
C LYS A 117 -12.72 -4.21 -10.63
N ASN A 118 -12.74 -3.16 -11.40
CA ASN A 118 -13.19 -3.22 -12.78
C ASN A 118 -11.97 -3.24 -13.71
#